data_476ce94d8a01152719ab81120e5fa1c9
#
_entry.id   476ce94d8a01152719ab81120e5fa1c9
#
_cell.length_a   1.000
_cell.length_b   1.000
_cell.length_c   1.000
_cell.angle_alpha   90.00
_cell.angle_beta   90.00
_cell.angle_gamma   90.00
#
_symmetry.space_group_name_H-M   'P 1'
#
loop_
_entity.id
_entity.type
_entity.pdbx_description
1 polymer ?
#
loop_
_entity_poly.entity_id
_entity_poly.type
_entity_poly.pdbx_seq_one_letter_code
_entity_poly.pdbx_strand_id
1 'polypeptide(L)'
;MVYIYRDRVGDQELSDETFLEFCQRFPKHPLLVDLYYMQYLTALKTNDTAAAEQYRKSILQLFPDSKEAYIVSQPDYFNQLRRMSVEQDSLYEQTYNAYCQSLFEQVKTNTSYAKTNYPLSPLMPRFLFLNAIATAKTDGQDAFIQQLREMVGQYPDSELSSMAKDMLALMGQGAASQVGDMASLQAKRQVENNSLVEDSTVITFDATRNAPALVILLIQQDETKLNQLLYDVALFNFSQFMIKDFDLEKELNFTTTQSAIIISGFEKMDEADWYTNLLKKNPEIGQQIIDNQIQVLSITLSNYDLIGKQFTISDYIEWLTTNP
;
A
#
# COMPACT_ATOMS: atom_id res chain seq x y z
N MET A 1 27.32 -16.76 13.88
CA MET A 1 28.61 -17.04 13.15
C MET A 1 28.33 -17.90 11.93
N VAL A 2 27.59 -19.01 12.00
CA VAL A 2 27.26 -19.90 10.86
C VAL A 2 26.79 -19.13 9.63
N TYR A 3 25.76 -18.28 9.78
CA TYR A 3 25.24 -17.44 8.69
C TYR A 3 26.26 -16.43 8.13
N ILE A 4 27.15 -15.90 8.99
CA ILE A 4 28.15 -14.92 8.55
C ILE A 4 29.19 -15.60 7.64
N TYR A 5 29.67 -16.75 8.03
CA TYR A 5 30.65 -17.51 7.24
C TYR A 5 30.06 -17.91 5.89
N ARG A 6 28.82 -18.42 5.87
CA ARG A 6 28.15 -18.81 4.63
C ARG A 6 27.79 -17.63 3.72
N ASP A 7 27.11 -16.60 4.28
CA ASP A 7 26.41 -15.59 3.46
C ASP A 7 27.26 -14.36 3.19
N ARG A 8 28.23 -14.03 4.08
CA ARG A 8 29.07 -12.84 3.93
C ARG A 8 30.50 -13.14 3.55
N VAL A 9 31.06 -14.22 4.09
CA VAL A 9 32.45 -14.63 3.81
C VAL A 9 32.50 -15.60 2.63
N GLY A 10 31.46 -16.40 2.43
CA GLY A 10 31.39 -17.43 1.40
C GLY A 10 32.23 -18.67 1.74
N ASP A 11 32.59 -18.85 3.01
CA ASP A 11 33.37 -19.97 3.51
C ASP A 11 32.44 -21.06 4.07
N GLN A 12 32.13 -22.05 3.23
CA GLN A 12 31.22 -23.14 3.58
C GLN A 12 31.86 -24.06 4.62
N GLU A 13 33.18 -24.32 4.53
CA GLU A 13 33.88 -25.26 5.45
C GLU A 13 33.83 -24.71 6.87
N LEU A 14 34.16 -23.45 7.06
CA LEU A 14 34.10 -22.76 8.35
C LEU A 14 32.66 -22.62 8.88
N SER A 15 31.69 -22.47 7.99
CA SER A 15 30.26 -22.49 8.34
C SER A 15 29.87 -23.86 8.91
N ASP A 16 30.28 -24.96 8.28
CA ASP A 16 29.96 -26.32 8.69
C ASP A 16 30.65 -26.72 10.01
N GLU A 17 31.90 -26.34 10.18
CA GLU A 17 32.61 -26.51 11.47
C GLU A 17 31.89 -25.76 12.59
N THR A 18 31.53 -24.51 12.36
CA THR A 18 30.80 -23.68 13.34
C THR A 18 29.43 -24.29 13.67
N PHE A 19 28.74 -24.84 12.67
CA PHE A 19 27.47 -25.55 12.88
C PHE A 19 27.63 -26.76 13.77
N LEU A 20 28.65 -27.62 13.51
CA LEU A 20 28.91 -28.81 14.32
C LEU A 20 29.26 -28.44 15.77
N GLU A 21 30.08 -27.41 15.96
CA GLU A 21 30.42 -26.90 17.29
C GLU A 21 29.16 -26.37 18.01
N PHE A 22 28.28 -25.69 17.31
CA PHE A 22 27.03 -25.19 17.89
C PHE A 22 26.11 -26.35 18.33
N CYS A 23 25.97 -27.39 17.52
CA CYS A 23 25.19 -28.57 17.85
C CYS A 23 25.73 -29.28 19.13
N GLN A 24 27.04 -29.34 19.29
CA GLN A 24 27.66 -29.95 20.46
C GLN A 24 27.47 -29.12 21.74
N ARG A 25 27.62 -27.79 21.62
CA ARG A 25 27.56 -26.91 22.78
C ARG A 25 26.11 -26.60 23.21
N PHE A 26 25.18 -26.53 22.28
CA PHE A 26 23.84 -26.09 22.53
C PHE A 26 22.75 -27.02 21.94
N PRO A 27 22.70 -28.29 22.34
CA PRO A 27 21.87 -29.33 21.71
C PRO A 27 20.35 -29.11 21.82
N LYS A 28 19.89 -28.15 22.63
CA LYS A 28 18.47 -27.83 22.82
C LYS A 28 18.14 -26.38 22.43
N HIS A 29 19.03 -25.71 21.75
CA HIS A 29 18.79 -24.30 21.40
C HIS A 29 17.73 -24.17 20.31
N PRO A 30 16.78 -23.24 20.42
CA PRO A 30 15.71 -23.05 19.41
C PRO A 30 16.22 -22.84 17.98
N LEU A 31 17.35 -22.16 17.79
CA LEU A 31 17.94 -21.92 16.46
C LEU A 31 18.51 -23.18 15.79
N LEU A 32 18.59 -24.34 16.51
CA LEU A 32 19.11 -25.53 15.88
C LEU A 32 18.28 -26.04 14.72
N VAL A 33 16.96 -25.94 14.81
CA VAL A 33 16.08 -26.38 13.74
C VAL A 33 16.34 -25.56 12.46
N ASP A 34 16.51 -24.25 12.58
CA ASP A 34 16.82 -23.37 11.45
C ASP A 34 18.18 -23.73 10.82
N LEU A 35 19.19 -24.05 11.67
CA LEU A 35 20.51 -24.42 11.18
C LEU A 35 20.50 -25.78 10.49
N TYR A 36 19.81 -26.79 11.03
CA TYR A 36 19.62 -28.08 10.37
C TYR A 36 18.87 -27.90 9.04
N TYR A 37 17.84 -27.07 9.01
CA TYR A 37 17.10 -26.79 7.80
C TYR A 37 17.95 -26.07 6.75
N MET A 38 18.79 -25.15 7.17
CA MET A 38 19.76 -24.48 6.31
C MET A 38 20.74 -25.48 5.67
N GLN A 39 21.28 -26.40 6.44
CA GLN A 39 22.18 -27.47 5.95
C GLN A 39 21.46 -28.39 4.96
N TYR A 40 20.22 -28.75 5.26
CA TYR A 40 19.37 -29.50 4.34
C TYR A 40 19.22 -28.78 2.97
N LEU A 41 18.92 -27.47 2.98
CA LEU A 41 18.82 -26.67 1.76
C LEU A 41 20.13 -26.56 0.98
N THR A 42 21.26 -26.45 1.69
CA THR A 42 22.59 -26.40 1.08
C THR A 42 22.91 -27.73 0.41
N ALA A 43 22.64 -28.85 1.06
CA ALA A 43 22.83 -30.19 0.50
C ALA A 43 21.96 -30.42 -0.77
N LEU A 44 20.72 -29.96 -0.77
CA LEU A 44 19.87 -30.01 -1.96
C LEU A 44 20.43 -29.15 -3.11
N LYS A 45 20.95 -27.97 -2.80
CA LYS A 45 21.53 -27.07 -3.80
C LYS A 45 22.79 -27.65 -4.45
N THR A 46 23.59 -28.39 -3.68
CA THR A 46 24.81 -29.09 -4.15
C THR A 46 24.51 -30.46 -4.75
N ASN A 47 23.25 -30.88 -4.80
CA ASN A 47 22.79 -32.20 -5.23
C ASN A 47 23.37 -33.35 -4.38
N ASP A 48 23.79 -33.10 -3.11
CA ASP A 48 24.17 -34.12 -2.16
C ASP A 48 22.92 -34.71 -1.49
N THR A 49 22.32 -35.68 -2.15
CA THR A 49 21.11 -36.35 -1.70
C THR A 49 21.28 -37.12 -0.41
N ALA A 50 22.51 -37.61 -0.13
CA ALA A 50 22.81 -38.37 1.08
C ALA A 50 22.83 -37.46 2.31
N ALA A 51 23.54 -36.33 2.23
CA ALA A 51 23.56 -35.33 3.29
C ALA A 51 22.16 -34.70 3.49
N ALA A 52 21.44 -34.40 2.42
CA ALA A 52 20.09 -33.89 2.52
C ALA A 52 19.15 -34.84 3.28
N GLU A 53 19.18 -36.12 2.97
CA GLU A 53 18.35 -37.11 3.68
C GLU A 53 18.76 -37.29 5.15
N GLN A 54 20.04 -37.13 5.46
CA GLN A 54 20.53 -37.16 6.84
C GLN A 54 19.99 -35.96 7.64
N TYR A 55 20.13 -34.77 7.11
CA TYR A 55 19.60 -33.57 7.77
C TYR A 55 18.06 -33.60 7.88
N ARG A 56 17.38 -34.10 6.88
CA ARG A 56 15.92 -34.32 6.89
C ARG A 56 15.51 -35.21 8.06
N LYS A 57 16.17 -36.38 8.22
CA LYS A 57 15.93 -37.30 9.35
C LYS A 57 16.19 -36.65 10.69
N SER A 58 17.27 -35.89 10.81
CA SER A 58 17.60 -35.16 12.04
C SER A 58 16.50 -34.16 12.41
N ILE A 59 15.99 -33.40 11.46
CA ILE A 59 14.89 -32.43 11.70
C ILE A 59 13.64 -33.15 12.19
N LEU A 60 13.23 -34.23 11.51
CA LEU A 60 12.03 -34.99 11.86
C LEU A 60 12.13 -35.68 13.23
N GLN A 61 13.33 -36.09 13.63
CA GLN A 61 13.56 -36.78 14.91
C GLN A 61 13.74 -35.84 16.09
N LEU A 62 14.48 -34.75 15.89
CA LEU A 62 14.83 -33.82 16.96
C LEU A 62 13.79 -32.72 17.18
N PHE A 63 13.05 -32.34 16.12
CA PHE A 63 12.11 -31.20 16.10
C PHE A 63 10.78 -31.55 15.42
N PRO A 64 10.09 -32.64 15.83
CA PRO A 64 8.90 -33.16 15.11
C PRO A 64 7.75 -32.15 14.97
N ASP A 65 7.61 -31.25 15.94
CA ASP A 65 6.53 -30.26 15.99
C ASP A 65 6.94 -28.92 15.35
N SER A 66 8.11 -28.84 14.72
CA SER A 66 8.59 -27.62 14.08
C SER A 66 7.96 -27.43 12.70
N LYS A 67 7.91 -26.17 12.27
CA LYS A 67 7.53 -25.78 10.91
C LYS A 67 8.43 -26.42 9.86
N GLU A 68 9.71 -26.51 10.14
CA GLU A 68 10.73 -27.13 9.30
C GLU A 68 10.48 -28.64 9.14
N ALA A 69 10.11 -29.33 10.22
CA ALA A 69 9.74 -30.75 10.17
C ALA A 69 8.52 -30.98 9.27
N TYR A 70 7.51 -30.14 9.39
CA TYR A 70 6.36 -30.20 8.50
C TYR A 70 6.77 -30.04 7.01
N ILE A 71 7.61 -29.06 6.72
CA ILE A 71 8.12 -28.80 5.36
C ILE A 71 8.87 -30.02 4.80
N VAL A 72 9.86 -30.54 5.55
CA VAL A 72 10.71 -31.65 5.08
C VAL A 72 10.00 -33.02 5.11
N SER A 73 8.86 -33.13 5.78
CA SER A 73 8.06 -34.38 5.78
C SER A 73 7.37 -34.63 4.43
N GLN A 74 7.16 -33.59 3.62
CA GLN A 74 6.46 -33.68 2.35
C GLN A 74 7.43 -34.05 1.21
N PRO A 75 7.31 -35.24 0.59
CA PRO A 75 8.06 -35.55 -0.62
C PRO A 75 7.64 -34.57 -1.73
N ASP A 76 8.58 -34.12 -2.53
CA ASP A 76 8.35 -33.12 -3.59
C ASP A 76 8.02 -31.67 -3.16
N TYR A 77 8.17 -31.33 -1.89
CA TYR A 77 7.87 -29.97 -1.40
C TYR A 77 8.54 -28.87 -2.26
N PHE A 78 9.80 -29.01 -2.64
CA PHE A 78 10.50 -28.02 -3.47
C PHE A 78 10.03 -28.00 -4.92
N ASN A 79 9.66 -29.15 -5.47
CA ASN A 79 9.07 -29.21 -6.80
C ASN A 79 7.65 -28.61 -6.80
N GLN A 80 6.92 -28.86 -5.73
CA GLN A 80 5.61 -28.21 -5.51
C GLN A 80 5.76 -26.72 -5.34
N LEU A 81 6.71 -26.23 -4.50
CA LEU A 81 6.98 -24.81 -4.35
C LEU A 81 7.34 -24.13 -5.67
N ARG A 82 8.17 -24.76 -6.49
CA ARG A 82 8.54 -24.22 -7.82
C ARG A 82 7.35 -24.16 -8.75
N ARG A 83 6.53 -25.19 -8.79
CA ARG A 83 5.28 -25.21 -9.57
C ARG A 83 4.31 -24.17 -9.03
N MET A 84 4.09 -24.15 -7.71
CA MET A 84 3.23 -23.17 -7.05
C MET A 84 3.67 -21.75 -7.35
N SER A 85 4.98 -21.45 -7.39
CA SER A 85 5.47 -20.11 -7.72
C SER A 85 5.04 -19.68 -9.12
N VAL A 86 5.22 -20.53 -10.14
CA VAL A 86 4.84 -20.20 -11.51
C VAL A 86 3.31 -20.14 -11.67
N GLU A 87 2.59 -21.08 -11.06
CA GLU A 87 1.13 -21.14 -11.13
C GLU A 87 0.47 -19.95 -10.40
N GLN A 88 1.00 -19.56 -9.25
CA GLN A 88 0.48 -18.40 -8.50
C GLN A 88 0.74 -17.09 -9.23
N ASP A 89 1.90 -16.92 -9.89
CA ASP A 89 2.22 -15.74 -10.68
C ASP A 89 1.25 -15.62 -11.87
N SER A 90 1.01 -16.73 -12.57
CA SER A 90 0.03 -16.79 -13.65
C SER A 90 -1.40 -16.52 -13.18
N LEU A 91 -1.79 -17.08 -12.02
CA LEU A 91 -3.11 -16.83 -11.44
C LEU A 91 -3.26 -15.36 -11.03
N TYR A 92 -2.21 -14.76 -10.48
CA TYR A 92 -2.24 -13.35 -10.12
C TYR A 92 -2.39 -12.46 -11.35
N GLU A 93 -1.65 -12.73 -12.42
CA GLU A 93 -1.78 -12.02 -13.69
C GLU A 93 -3.20 -12.11 -14.25
N GLN A 94 -3.78 -13.32 -14.23
CA GLN A 94 -5.18 -13.53 -14.65
C GLN A 94 -6.16 -12.75 -13.75
N THR A 95 -5.91 -12.71 -12.45
CA THR A 95 -6.75 -11.97 -11.48
C THR A 95 -6.65 -10.46 -11.70
N TYR A 96 -5.45 -9.97 -11.94
CA TYR A 96 -5.24 -8.56 -12.27
C TYR A 96 -5.89 -8.16 -13.58
N ASN A 97 -5.76 -9.01 -14.62
CA ASN A 97 -6.42 -8.78 -15.91
C ASN A 97 -7.95 -8.81 -15.78
N ALA A 98 -8.51 -9.71 -14.98
CA ALA A 98 -9.94 -9.74 -14.67
C ALA A 98 -10.38 -8.44 -13.96
N TYR A 99 -9.57 -7.95 -13.03
CA TYR A 99 -9.81 -6.68 -12.38
C TYR A 99 -9.82 -5.51 -13.37
N CYS A 100 -8.81 -5.40 -14.25
CA CYS A 100 -8.74 -4.38 -15.29
C CYS A 100 -9.96 -4.40 -16.25
N GLN A 101 -10.56 -5.57 -16.43
CA GLN A 101 -11.77 -5.76 -17.26
C GLN A 101 -13.06 -5.62 -16.45
N SER A 102 -13.01 -5.20 -15.18
CA SER A 102 -14.15 -5.10 -14.27
C SER A 102 -14.91 -6.41 -14.04
N LEU A 103 -14.25 -7.56 -14.22
CA LEU A 103 -14.79 -8.89 -13.97
C LEU A 103 -14.64 -9.26 -12.48
N PHE A 104 -15.30 -8.51 -11.61
CA PHE A 104 -15.10 -8.55 -10.15
C PHE A 104 -15.41 -9.91 -9.52
N GLU A 105 -16.43 -10.64 -10.02
CA GLU A 105 -16.74 -11.98 -9.53
C GLU A 105 -15.61 -12.98 -9.84
N GLN A 106 -14.92 -12.81 -10.98
CA GLN A 106 -13.75 -13.61 -11.31
C GLN A 106 -12.57 -13.29 -10.38
N VAL A 107 -12.35 -12.03 -10.02
CA VAL A 107 -11.35 -11.64 -9.04
C VAL A 107 -11.59 -12.34 -7.71
N LYS A 108 -12.83 -12.36 -7.21
CA LYS A 108 -13.22 -13.05 -5.98
C LYS A 108 -12.98 -14.57 -6.07
N THR A 109 -13.37 -15.18 -7.18
CA THR A 109 -13.18 -16.63 -7.43
C THR A 109 -11.70 -16.99 -7.45
N ASN A 110 -10.90 -16.25 -8.19
CA ASN A 110 -9.46 -16.48 -8.29
C ASN A 110 -8.76 -16.29 -6.93
N THR A 111 -9.17 -15.27 -6.16
CA THR A 111 -8.63 -15.04 -4.81
C THR A 111 -9.01 -16.19 -3.86
N SER A 112 -10.22 -16.69 -3.93
CA SER A 112 -10.64 -17.85 -3.15
C SER A 112 -9.85 -19.11 -3.51
N TYR A 113 -9.58 -19.30 -4.80
CA TYR A 113 -8.71 -20.38 -5.29
C TYR A 113 -7.28 -20.22 -4.75
N ALA A 114 -6.73 -18.99 -4.80
CA ALA A 114 -5.40 -18.69 -4.26
C ALA A 114 -5.31 -18.97 -2.75
N LYS A 115 -6.31 -18.56 -1.95
CA LYS A 115 -6.39 -18.85 -0.51
C LYS A 115 -6.33 -20.35 -0.22
N THR A 116 -6.98 -21.16 -1.04
CA THR A 116 -7.07 -22.62 -0.84
C THR A 116 -5.80 -23.35 -1.31
N ASN A 117 -5.26 -22.98 -2.46
CA ASN A 117 -4.18 -23.73 -3.11
C ASN A 117 -2.79 -23.14 -2.83
N TYR A 118 -2.71 -21.84 -2.54
CA TYR A 118 -1.44 -21.11 -2.31
C TYR A 118 -1.45 -20.26 -1.01
N PRO A 119 -1.84 -20.82 0.15
CA PRO A 119 -2.06 -20.04 1.38
C PRO A 119 -0.80 -19.32 1.87
N LEU A 120 0.40 -19.80 1.51
CA LEU A 120 1.69 -19.23 1.88
C LEU A 120 2.30 -18.37 0.75
N SER A 121 1.52 -18.05 -0.27
CA SER A 121 1.98 -17.22 -1.38
C SER A 121 2.43 -15.84 -0.90
N PRO A 122 3.61 -15.35 -1.31
CA PRO A 122 4.01 -13.98 -1.08
C PRO A 122 3.11 -12.97 -1.80
N LEU A 123 2.35 -13.41 -2.81
CA LEU A 123 1.36 -12.61 -3.53
C LEU A 123 0.01 -12.54 -2.81
N MET A 124 -0.19 -13.28 -1.71
CA MET A 124 -1.49 -13.32 -1.03
C MET A 124 -2.00 -11.93 -0.62
N PRO A 125 -1.19 -11.02 -0.06
CA PRO A 125 -1.66 -9.66 0.22
C PRO A 125 -2.19 -8.93 -1.01
N ARG A 126 -1.58 -9.16 -2.17
CA ARG A 126 -2.01 -8.57 -3.46
C ARG A 126 -3.34 -9.15 -3.93
N PHE A 127 -3.54 -10.46 -3.81
CA PHE A 127 -4.84 -11.09 -4.09
C PHE A 127 -5.94 -10.56 -3.19
N LEU A 128 -5.66 -10.45 -1.89
CA LEU A 128 -6.62 -9.95 -0.89
C LEU A 128 -6.98 -8.49 -1.16
N PHE A 129 -6.02 -7.68 -1.55
CA PHE A 129 -6.26 -6.29 -1.88
C PHE A 129 -7.14 -6.12 -3.13
N LEU A 130 -6.84 -6.85 -4.21
CA LEU A 130 -7.70 -6.87 -5.40
C LEU A 130 -9.11 -7.37 -5.06
N ASN A 131 -9.21 -8.40 -4.21
CA ASN A 131 -10.50 -8.90 -3.73
C ASN A 131 -11.26 -7.85 -2.93
N ALA A 132 -10.60 -7.11 -2.06
CA ALA A 132 -11.23 -6.03 -1.31
C ALA A 132 -11.82 -4.96 -2.26
N ILE A 133 -11.04 -4.52 -3.25
CA ILE A 133 -11.52 -3.55 -4.24
C ILE A 133 -12.70 -4.13 -5.06
N ALA A 134 -12.62 -5.39 -5.48
CA ALA A 134 -13.72 -6.06 -6.18
C ALA A 134 -14.98 -6.10 -5.30
N THR A 135 -14.83 -6.43 -4.01
CA THR A 135 -15.90 -6.43 -3.01
C THR A 135 -16.52 -5.03 -2.82
N ALA A 136 -15.68 -3.98 -2.84
CA ALA A 136 -16.19 -2.59 -2.81
C ALA A 136 -17.19 -2.31 -3.94
N LYS A 137 -16.92 -2.85 -5.12
CA LYS A 137 -17.74 -2.64 -6.33
C LYS A 137 -19.00 -3.53 -6.40
N THR A 138 -18.97 -4.70 -5.76
CA THR A 138 -20.08 -5.66 -5.83
C THR A 138 -20.95 -5.68 -4.57
N ASP A 139 -20.35 -5.57 -3.39
CA ASP A 139 -20.99 -5.82 -2.10
C ASP A 139 -21.06 -4.55 -1.22
N GLY A 140 -20.42 -3.46 -1.67
CA GLY A 140 -20.47 -2.15 -1.03
C GLY A 140 -19.41 -1.90 0.04
N GLN A 141 -19.53 -0.73 0.69
CA GLN A 141 -18.51 -0.17 1.58
C GLN A 141 -18.25 -1.03 2.83
N ASP A 142 -19.29 -1.55 3.48
CA ASP A 142 -19.13 -2.30 4.73
C ASP A 142 -18.35 -3.59 4.51
N ALA A 143 -18.66 -4.31 3.42
CA ALA A 143 -17.94 -5.52 3.04
C ALA A 143 -16.48 -5.23 2.68
N PHE A 144 -16.22 -4.12 2.00
CA PHE A 144 -14.87 -3.65 1.71
C PHE A 144 -14.06 -3.37 2.98
N ILE A 145 -14.61 -2.62 3.93
CA ILE A 145 -13.98 -2.33 5.23
C ILE A 145 -13.62 -3.63 5.96
N GLN A 146 -14.51 -4.62 5.93
CA GLN A 146 -14.24 -5.92 6.54
C GLN A 146 -13.06 -6.63 5.87
N GLN A 147 -13.01 -6.66 4.54
CA GLN A 147 -11.91 -7.28 3.80
C GLN A 147 -10.56 -6.60 4.07
N LEU A 148 -10.53 -5.26 4.16
CA LEU A 148 -9.31 -4.53 4.52
C LEU A 148 -8.85 -4.86 5.94
N ARG A 149 -9.75 -4.95 6.92
CA ARG A 149 -9.42 -5.33 8.29
C ARG A 149 -8.85 -6.75 8.37
N GLU A 150 -9.45 -7.70 7.64
CA GLU A 150 -8.96 -9.08 7.57
C GLU A 150 -7.54 -9.12 6.97
N MET A 151 -7.29 -8.38 5.90
CA MET A 151 -5.98 -8.30 5.26
C MET A 151 -4.93 -7.71 6.21
N VAL A 152 -5.23 -6.59 6.87
CA VAL A 152 -4.32 -5.95 7.84
C VAL A 152 -4.03 -6.88 9.03
N GLY A 153 -5.02 -7.63 9.49
CA GLY A 153 -4.86 -8.60 10.59
C GLY A 153 -4.00 -9.79 10.21
N GLN A 154 -4.09 -10.28 8.98
CA GLN A 154 -3.35 -11.45 8.51
C GLN A 154 -1.92 -11.11 8.04
N TYR A 155 -1.71 -9.93 7.49
CA TYR A 155 -0.43 -9.49 6.88
C TYR A 155 -0.03 -8.09 7.36
N PRO A 156 0.18 -7.86 8.66
CA PRO A 156 0.37 -6.52 9.24
C PRO A 156 1.60 -5.78 8.70
N ASP A 157 2.61 -6.51 8.26
CA ASP A 157 3.90 -5.99 7.78
C ASP A 157 3.95 -5.82 6.24
N SER A 158 2.85 -6.08 5.54
CA SER A 158 2.76 -5.87 4.09
C SER A 158 2.64 -4.38 3.77
N GLU A 159 3.31 -3.92 2.73
CA GLU A 159 3.17 -2.57 2.18
C GLU A 159 1.71 -2.22 1.87
N LEU A 160 0.97 -3.16 1.28
CA LEU A 160 -0.47 -2.99 1.01
C LEU A 160 -1.31 -2.89 2.30
N SER A 161 -0.84 -3.45 3.41
CA SER A 161 -1.51 -3.32 4.70
C SER A 161 -1.32 -1.94 5.32
N SER A 162 -0.21 -1.25 5.02
CA SER A 162 -0.05 0.17 5.35
C SER A 162 -1.12 0.99 4.63
N MET A 163 -1.22 0.84 3.31
CA MET A 163 -2.25 1.50 2.49
C MET A 163 -3.67 1.19 2.98
N ALA A 164 -3.95 -0.07 3.31
CA ALA A 164 -5.25 -0.47 3.84
C ALA A 164 -5.57 0.18 5.20
N LYS A 165 -4.58 0.38 6.07
CA LYS A 165 -4.75 1.11 7.34
C LYS A 165 -5.10 2.57 7.10
N ASP A 166 -4.45 3.21 6.15
CA ASP A 166 -4.72 4.61 5.81
C ASP A 166 -6.13 4.77 5.21
N MET A 167 -6.56 3.84 4.35
CA MET A 167 -7.95 3.79 3.87
C MET A 167 -8.96 3.63 5.01
N LEU A 168 -8.71 2.71 5.93
CA LEU A 168 -9.58 2.50 7.10
C LEU A 168 -9.65 3.74 7.99
N ALA A 169 -8.54 4.45 8.16
CA ALA A 169 -8.48 5.70 8.93
C ALA A 169 -9.28 6.81 8.26
N LEU A 170 -9.14 7.00 6.96
CA LEU A 170 -9.92 7.96 6.17
C LEU A 170 -11.43 7.71 6.28
N MET A 171 -11.84 6.44 6.37
CA MET A 171 -13.24 6.06 6.57
C MET A 171 -13.69 6.13 8.03
N GLY A 172 -12.87 6.66 8.95
CA GLY A 172 -13.17 6.72 10.37
C GLY A 172 -13.19 5.35 11.08
N GLN A 173 -12.59 4.32 10.47
CA GLN A 173 -12.64 2.92 10.94
C GLN A 173 -11.33 2.39 11.52
N GLY A 174 -10.31 3.23 11.68
CA GLY A 174 -8.99 2.83 12.17
C GLY A 174 -8.10 4.00 12.53
N ALA A 175 -6.89 3.72 13.03
CA ALA A 175 -5.82 4.70 13.16
C ALA A 175 -4.97 4.68 11.90
N ALA A 176 -4.57 5.84 11.40
CA ALA A 176 -3.66 5.96 10.27
C ALA A 176 -2.32 5.30 10.56
N SER A 177 -1.69 4.76 9.54
CA SER A 177 -0.30 4.34 9.59
C SER A 177 0.59 5.56 9.79
N GLN A 178 1.57 5.50 10.71
CA GLN A 178 2.49 6.62 10.99
C GLN A 178 3.55 6.85 9.88
N VAL A 179 3.40 6.23 8.71
CA VAL A 179 4.38 6.27 7.61
C VAL A 179 3.91 7.19 6.47
N GLY A 180 3.08 8.16 6.75
CA GLY A 180 2.73 9.21 5.79
C GLY A 180 2.99 10.58 6.40
N ASP A 181 3.70 11.40 5.69
CA ASP A 181 4.30 12.69 6.07
C ASP A 181 3.27 13.82 6.37
N MET A 182 2.06 13.48 6.85
CA MET A 182 1.03 14.46 7.21
C MET A 182 1.43 15.38 8.36
N ALA A 183 2.26 14.88 9.30
CA ALA A 183 2.88 15.72 10.32
C ALA A 183 3.86 16.74 9.70
N SER A 184 4.40 16.49 8.50
CA SER A 184 5.35 17.35 7.84
C SER A 184 4.70 18.56 7.17
N LEU A 185 3.49 18.44 6.62
CA LEU A 185 2.78 19.58 6.03
C LEU A 185 2.30 20.55 7.11
N GLN A 186 1.75 20.05 8.23
CA GLN A 186 1.38 20.89 9.35
C GLN A 186 2.62 21.44 10.10
N ALA A 187 3.69 20.64 10.23
CA ALA A 187 4.95 21.10 10.82
C ALA A 187 5.67 22.10 9.92
N LYS A 188 5.65 21.93 8.59
CA LYS A 188 6.15 22.93 7.64
C LYS A 188 5.35 24.23 7.71
N ARG A 189 4.01 24.16 7.81
CA ARG A 189 3.17 25.33 8.06
C ARG A 189 3.53 26.08 9.35
N GLN A 190 3.96 25.38 10.42
CA GLN A 190 4.37 25.99 11.68
C GLN A 190 5.80 26.56 11.67
N VAL A 191 6.71 25.96 10.91
CA VAL A 191 8.12 26.39 10.82
C VAL A 191 8.26 27.61 9.89
N GLU A 192 7.52 27.68 8.79
CA GLU A 192 7.55 28.82 7.87
C GLU A 192 6.86 30.07 8.43
N ASN A 193 5.96 29.92 9.38
CA ASN A 193 5.36 31.09 10.06
C ASN A 193 6.34 31.91 10.92
N ASN A 194 7.57 31.46 11.13
CA ASN A 194 8.58 32.16 11.93
C ASN A 194 9.64 32.94 11.13
N SER A 195 9.54 32.99 9.80
CA SER A 195 10.48 33.74 8.95
C SER A 195 9.77 34.76 8.05
N LEU A 196 8.96 35.64 8.63
CA LEU A 196 8.46 36.80 7.90
C LEU A 196 9.47 37.94 8.03
N VAL A 197 10.27 38.12 6.99
CA VAL A 197 10.94 39.38 6.71
C VAL A 197 9.95 40.21 5.94
N GLU A 198 9.59 41.37 6.50
CA GLU A 198 8.80 42.41 5.85
C GLU A 198 9.55 42.91 4.60
N ASP A 199 9.10 42.48 3.43
CA ASP A 199 9.38 43.22 2.19
C ASP A 199 8.05 43.57 1.51
N SER A 200 7.86 44.83 1.20
CA SER A 200 6.61 45.41 0.69
C SER A 200 6.39 45.07 -0.81
N THR A 201 6.27 43.79 -1.11
CA THR A 201 5.83 43.31 -2.42
C THR A 201 4.33 43.04 -2.37
N VAL A 202 3.61 43.50 -3.39
CA VAL A 202 2.19 43.16 -3.56
C VAL A 202 2.11 41.64 -3.73
N ILE A 203 1.63 40.97 -2.71
CA ILE A 203 1.45 39.51 -2.75
C ILE A 203 0.28 39.21 -3.67
N THR A 204 0.54 38.41 -4.69
CA THR A 204 -0.47 37.95 -5.66
C THR A 204 -0.30 36.46 -5.89
N PHE A 205 -1.30 35.79 -6.45
CA PHE A 205 -1.14 34.40 -6.88
C PHE A 205 -0.07 34.29 -7.97
N ASP A 206 0.69 33.20 -7.93
CA ASP A 206 1.76 32.91 -8.88
C ASP A 206 1.24 31.96 -9.98
N ALA A 207 1.60 32.27 -11.23
CA ALA A 207 1.25 31.45 -12.40
C ALA A 207 2.25 30.32 -12.68
N THR A 208 3.22 30.08 -11.79
CA THR A 208 4.23 29.03 -11.95
C THR A 208 3.58 27.64 -11.94
N ARG A 209 3.75 26.89 -13.03
CA ARG A 209 3.20 25.55 -13.19
C ARG A 209 4.16 24.43 -12.79
N ASN A 210 5.47 24.71 -12.74
CA ASN A 210 6.52 23.75 -12.39
C ASN A 210 6.83 23.78 -10.88
N ALA A 211 5.80 23.65 -10.08
CA ALA A 211 5.86 23.62 -8.61
C ALA A 211 4.92 22.53 -8.06
N PRO A 212 5.20 21.99 -6.87
CA PRO A 212 4.30 21.05 -6.21
C PRO A 212 2.87 21.59 -6.14
N ALA A 213 1.92 20.72 -6.39
CA ALA A 213 0.52 21.09 -6.50
C ALA A 213 -0.37 20.13 -5.72
N LEU A 214 -1.61 20.53 -5.54
CA LEU A 214 -2.68 19.72 -4.97
C LEU A 214 -3.99 19.94 -5.73
N VAL A 215 -4.91 19.02 -5.52
CA VAL A 215 -6.27 19.08 -6.09
C VAL A 215 -7.26 19.26 -4.95
N ILE A 216 -8.19 20.18 -5.10
CA ILE A 216 -9.24 20.46 -4.13
C ILE A 216 -10.60 20.14 -4.77
N LEU A 217 -11.38 19.30 -4.09
CA LEU A 217 -12.78 19.02 -4.41
C LEU A 217 -13.65 19.77 -3.39
N LEU A 218 -14.32 20.84 -3.82
CA LEU A 218 -15.22 21.61 -2.98
C LEU A 218 -16.65 21.09 -3.15
N ILE A 219 -17.28 20.71 -2.05
CA ILE A 219 -18.66 20.23 -1.99
C ILE A 219 -19.44 21.05 -0.97
N GLN A 220 -20.73 21.26 -1.18
CA GLN A 220 -21.58 21.85 -0.16
C GLN A 220 -21.59 21.02 1.12
N GLN A 221 -21.75 21.68 2.28
CA GLN A 221 -21.70 21.03 3.58
C GLN A 221 -22.81 19.97 3.71
N ASP A 222 -22.41 18.72 3.42
CA ASP A 222 -23.19 17.49 3.61
C ASP A 222 -22.18 16.38 3.93
N GLU A 223 -22.10 16.02 5.19
CA GLU A 223 -21.10 15.07 5.66
C GLU A 223 -21.28 13.67 5.02
N THR A 224 -22.51 13.26 4.73
CA THR A 224 -22.78 11.98 4.09
C THR A 224 -22.25 11.95 2.67
N LYS A 225 -22.50 13.00 1.90
CA LYS A 225 -22.00 13.13 0.53
C LYS A 225 -20.49 13.30 0.48
N LEU A 226 -19.91 14.05 1.43
CA LEU A 226 -18.48 14.22 1.55
C LEU A 226 -17.78 12.89 1.84
N ASN A 227 -18.30 12.08 2.76
CA ASN A 227 -17.75 10.77 3.09
C ASN A 227 -17.89 9.79 1.92
N GLN A 228 -18.99 9.83 1.18
CA GLN A 228 -19.16 9.02 -0.03
C GLN A 228 -18.16 9.43 -1.11
N LEU A 229 -18.00 10.72 -1.36
CA LEU A 229 -17.03 11.25 -2.33
C LEU A 229 -15.59 10.87 -1.93
N LEU A 230 -15.25 11.01 -0.65
CA LEU A 230 -13.94 10.62 -0.12
C LEU A 230 -13.66 9.13 -0.36
N TYR A 231 -14.66 8.28 -0.10
CA TYR A 231 -14.57 6.85 -0.37
C TYR A 231 -14.32 6.57 -1.85
N ASP A 232 -15.09 7.19 -2.74
CA ASP A 232 -14.98 6.93 -4.18
C ASP A 232 -13.66 7.45 -4.76
N VAL A 233 -13.17 8.60 -4.28
CA VAL A 233 -11.85 9.14 -4.65
C VAL A 233 -10.73 8.24 -4.13
N ALA A 234 -10.80 7.78 -2.88
CA ALA A 234 -9.83 6.83 -2.34
C ALA A 234 -9.80 5.55 -3.17
N LEU A 235 -10.97 4.97 -3.45
CA LEU A 235 -11.09 3.77 -4.28
C LEU A 235 -10.55 3.98 -5.70
N PHE A 236 -10.81 5.14 -6.30
CA PHE A 236 -10.25 5.54 -7.59
C PHE A 236 -8.72 5.61 -7.54
N ASN A 237 -8.13 6.27 -6.54
CA ASN A 237 -6.69 6.39 -6.39
C ASN A 237 -6.04 5.01 -6.31
N PHE A 238 -6.55 4.14 -5.45
CA PHE A 238 -6.03 2.79 -5.30
C PHE A 238 -6.19 1.93 -6.54
N SER A 239 -7.30 2.10 -7.26
CA SER A 239 -7.56 1.32 -8.46
C SER A 239 -6.70 1.71 -9.66
N GLN A 240 -6.36 3.00 -9.78
CA GLN A 240 -5.65 3.55 -10.93
C GLN A 240 -4.14 3.74 -10.67
N PHE A 241 -3.75 4.00 -9.42
CA PHE A 241 -2.39 4.44 -9.08
C PHE A 241 -1.77 3.57 -7.97
N MET A 242 -1.68 2.26 -8.19
CA MET A 242 -1.16 1.29 -7.20
C MET A 242 0.29 1.56 -6.74
N ILE A 243 1.03 2.42 -7.44
CA ILE A 243 2.45 2.72 -7.17
C ILE A 243 2.63 4.12 -6.59
N LYS A 244 1.65 5.01 -6.77
CA LYS A 244 1.76 6.41 -6.35
C LYS A 244 0.79 6.68 -5.21
N ASP A 245 1.35 6.99 -4.04
CA ASP A 245 0.57 7.40 -2.88
C ASP A 245 0.13 8.85 -3.05
N PHE A 246 -1.19 9.06 -3.11
CA PHE A 246 -1.80 10.36 -2.97
C PHE A 246 -2.34 10.49 -1.55
N ASP A 247 -1.92 11.53 -0.84
CA ASP A 247 -2.50 11.86 0.44
C ASP A 247 -3.88 12.47 0.26
N LEU A 248 -4.85 11.97 1.03
CA LEU A 248 -6.24 12.45 1.03
C LEU A 248 -6.55 13.07 2.39
N GLU A 249 -6.94 14.32 2.39
CA GLU A 249 -7.36 15.06 3.59
C GLU A 249 -8.81 15.52 3.44
N LYS A 250 -9.61 15.33 4.50
CA LYS A 250 -10.98 15.81 4.59
C LYS A 250 -11.02 17.06 5.47
N GLU A 251 -11.47 18.17 4.95
CA GLU A 251 -11.66 19.41 5.70
C GLU A 251 -13.14 19.79 5.75
N LEU A 252 -13.72 19.63 6.95
CA LEU A 252 -15.06 20.10 7.25
C LEU A 252 -15.03 21.62 7.44
N ASN A 253 -15.95 22.37 6.90
CA ASN A 253 -15.96 23.83 7.02
C ASN A 253 -14.75 24.54 6.38
N PHE A 254 -14.31 24.05 5.22
CA PHE A 254 -13.27 24.71 4.41
C PHE A 254 -13.64 26.18 4.09
N THR A 255 -14.92 26.40 3.80
CA THR A 255 -15.56 27.73 3.80
C THR A 255 -16.78 27.70 4.71
N THR A 256 -17.48 28.83 4.85
CA THR A 256 -18.72 28.92 5.63
C THR A 256 -19.84 28.01 5.12
N THR A 257 -19.79 27.59 3.87
CA THR A 257 -20.86 26.82 3.18
C THR A 257 -20.36 25.52 2.53
N GLN A 258 -19.04 25.32 2.48
CA GLN A 258 -18.44 24.19 1.74
C GLN A 258 -17.41 23.45 2.61
N SER A 259 -17.36 22.14 2.38
CA SER A 259 -16.31 21.25 2.83
C SER A 259 -15.40 20.88 1.67
N ALA A 260 -14.19 20.41 1.94
CA ALA A 260 -13.22 20.07 0.94
C ALA A 260 -12.65 18.66 1.12
N ILE A 261 -12.29 18.02 0.00
CA ILE A 261 -11.31 16.94 -0.05
C ILE A 261 -10.09 17.50 -0.75
N ILE A 262 -8.94 17.40 -0.08
CA ILE A 262 -7.65 17.87 -0.56
C ILE A 262 -6.84 16.63 -0.91
N ILE A 263 -6.29 16.61 -2.12
CA ILE A 263 -5.49 15.52 -2.65
C ILE A 263 -4.11 16.09 -2.93
N SER A 264 -3.09 15.57 -2.27
CA SER A 264 -1.69 16.00 -2.43
C SER A 264 -0.81 14.88 -2.97
N GLY A 265 0.47 15.19 -3.26
CA GLY A 265 1.41 14.23 -3.85
C GLY A 265 1.71 14.49 -5.33
N PHE A 266 1.31 15.63 -5.87
CA PHE A 266 1.64 16.03 -7.25
C PHE A 266 2.94 16.87 -7.28
N GLU A 267 3.89 16.47 -8.10
CA GLU A 267 5.16 17.19 -8.24
C GLU A 267 5.00 18.49 -9.04
N LYS A 268 4.00 18.56 -9.91
CA LYS A 268 3.75 19.68 -10.82
C LYS A 268 2.25 19.93 -11.03
N MET A 269 1.90 21.16 -11.37
CA MET A 269 0.54 21.55 -11.72
C MET A 269 -0.04 20.73 -12.88
N ASP A 270 0.77 20.43 -13.89
CA ASP A 270 0.33 19.64 -15.05
C ASP A 270 -0.11 18.22 -14.68
N GLU A 271 0.50 17.66 -13.65
CA GLU A 271 0.14 16.35 -13.10
C GLU A 271 -1.20 16.42 -12.35
N ALA A 272 -1.42 17.48 -11.56
CA ALA A 272 -2.69 17.72 -10.88
C ALA A 272 -3.82 17.95 -11.91
N ASP A 273 -3.56 18.67 -12.97
CA ASP A 273 -4.52 18.87 -14.06
C ASP A 273 -4.85 17.59 -14.81
N TRP A 274 -3.86 16.76 -15.09
CA TRP A 274 -4.05 15.44 -15.68
C TRP A 274 -4.92 14.55 -14.77
N TYR A 275 -4.64 14.54 -13.47
CA TYR A 275 -5.42 13.81 -12.49
C TYR A 275 -6.88 14.30 -12.43
N THR A 276 -7.11 15.61 -12.39
CA THR A 276 -8.48 16.16 -12.39
C THR A 276 -9.26 15.76 -13.63
N ASN A 277 -8.60 15.69 -14.79
CA ASN A 277 -9.20 15.21 -16.02
C ASN A 277 -9.59 13.72 -15.94
N LEU A 278 -8.79 12.89 -15.28
CA LEU A 278 -9.13 11.50 -15.06
C LEU A 278 -10.30 11.34 -14.08
N LEU A 279 -10.33 12.11 -12.99
CA LEU A 279 -11.48 12.14 -12.06
C LEU A 279 -12.78 12.47 -12.76
N LYS A 280 -12.78 13.54 -13.57
CA LYS A 280 -13.97 13.98 -14.33
C LYS A 280 -14.43 12.94 -15.36
N LYS A 281 -13.52 12.12 -15.89
CA LYS A 281 -13.85 11.04 -16.84
C LYS A 281 -14.29 9.75 -16.15
N ASN A 282 -14.03 9.58 -14.86
CA ASN A 282 -14.52 8.43 -14.12
C ASN A 282 -16.06 8.45 -14.06
N PRO A 283 -16.77 7.38 -14.44
CA PRO A 283 -18.24 7.41 -14.54
C PRO A 283 -18.93 7.74 -13.21
N GLU A 284 -18.43 7.20 -12.09
CA GLU A 284 -19.02 7.36 -10.76
C GLU A 284 -18.72 8.74 -10.19
N ILE A 285 -17.44 9.12 -10.17
CA ILE A 285 -17.00 10.42 -9.62
C ILE A 285 -17.44 11.57 -10.53
N GLY A 286 -17.34 11.41 -11.85
CA GLY A 286 -17.78 12.41 -12.81
C GLY A 286 -19.27 12.71 -12.68
N GLN A 287 -20.10 11.69 -12.45
CA GLN A 287 -21.53 11.89 -12.20
C GLN A 287 -21.78 12.65 -10.89
N GLN A 288 -21.07 12.29 -9.81
CA GLN A 288 -21.16 13.00 -8.53
C GLN A 288 -20.72 14.45 -8.63
N ILE A 289 -19.67 14.74 -9.43
CA ILE A 289 -19.21 16.12 -9.69
C ILE A 289 -20.35 16.95 -10.28
N ILE A 290 -21.11 16.40 -11.22
CA ILE A 290 -22.23 17.07 -11.86
C ILE A 290 -23.41 17.22 -10.90
N ASP A 291 -23.84 16.11 -10.28
CA ASP A 291 -25.07 16.06 -9.46
C ASP A 291 -24.97 16.90 -8.18
N ASN A 292 -23.79 16.95 -7.59
CA ASN A 292 -23.54 17.71 -6.35
C ASN A 292 -22.84 19.05 -6.60
N GLN A 293 -22.67 19.47 -7.85
CA GLN A 293 -22.03 20.74 -8.24
C GLN A 293 -20.64 20.90 -7.59
N ILE A 294 -19.84 19.81 -7.58
CA ILE A 294 -18.51 19.79 -6.97
C ILE A 294 -17.57 20.63 -7.84
N GLN A 295 -16.91 21.59 -7.22
CA GLN A 295 -15.85 22.35 -7.89
C GLN A 295 -14.52 21.60 -7.74
N VAL A 296 -13.86 21.33 -8.85
CA VAL A 296 -12.58 20.62 -8.90
C VAL A 296 -11.50 21.60 -9.35
N LEU A 297 -10.56 21.88 -8.48
CA LEU A 297 -9.52 22.89 -8.66
C LEU A 297 -8.15 22.26 -8.50
N SER A 298 -7.23 22.59 -9.41
CA SER A 298 -5.80 22.35 -9.22
C SER A 298 -5.15 23.64 -8.72
N ILE A 299 -4.25 23.55 -7.76
CA ILE A 299 -3.58 24.70 -7.15
C ILE A 299 -2.16 24.33 -6.75
N THR A 300 -1.20 25.23 -6.96
CA THR A 300 0.16 25.03 -6.42
C THR A 300 0.17 25.19 -4.89
N LEU A 301 1.11 24.53 -4.26
CA LEU A 301 1.25 24.61 -2.80
C LEU A 301 1.46 26.05 -2.33
N SER A 302 2.25 26.85 -3.07
CA SER A 302 2.49 28.26 -2.79
C SER A 302 1.22 29.10 -2.83
N ASN A 303 0.37 28.90 -3.82
CA ASN A 303 -0.91 29.58 -3.92
C ASN A 303 -1.92 29.12 -2.86
N TYR A 304 -1.90 27.81 -2.55
CA TYR A 304 -2.75 27.26 -1.49
C TYR A 304 -2.41 27.85 -0.11
N ASP A 305 -1.13 28.09 0.17
CA ASP A 305 -0.67 28.71 1.43
C ASP A 305 -1.13 30.17 1.61
N LEU A 306 -1.51 30.83 0.53
CA LEU A 306 -2.09 32.19 0.59
C LEU A 306 -3.59 32.16 0.93
N ILE A 307 -4.27 31.03 0.66
CA ILE A 307 -5.70 30.85 0.96
C ILE A 307 -5.88 30.71 2.48
N GLY A 308 -6.83 31.45 3.03
CA GLY A 308 -7.09 31.52 4.47
C GLY A 308 -6.19 32.47 5.26
N LYS A 309 -5.06 32.92 4.66
CA LYS A 309 -4.18 33.94 5.26
C LYS A 309 -4.45 35.33 4.71
N GLN A 310 -4.53 35.47 3.40
CA GLN A 310 -4.64 36.76 2.70
C GLN A 310 -5.76 36.77 1.64
N PHE A 311 -6.05 35.60 1.07
CA PHE A 311 -7.05 35.44 0.02
C PHE A 311 -8.04 34.34 0.39
N THR A 312 -9.20 34.38 -0.25
CA THR A 312 -10.21 33.32 -0.19
C THR A 312 -10.07 32.38 -1.38
N ILE A 313 -10.67 31.20 -1.30
CA ILE A 313 -10.73 30.29 -2.46
C ILE A 313 -11.47 30.91 -3.64
N SER A 314 -12.43 31.81 -3.38
CA SER A 314 -13.16 32.54 -4.41
C SER A 314 -12.26 33.51 -5.18
N ASP A 315 -11.32 34.16 -4.48
CA ASP A 315 -10.34 35.04 -5.12
C ASP A 315 -9.42 34.26 -6.06
N TYR A 316 -9.05 33.04 -5.67
CA TYR A 316 -8.26 32.15 -6.52
C TYR A 316 -9.04 31.68 -7.76
N ILE A 317 -10.31 31.35 -7.62
CA ILE A 317 -11.17 30.95 -8.75
C ILE A 317 -11.33 32.14 -9.74
N GLU A 318 -11.49 33.36 -9.23
CA GLU A 318 -11.55 34.55 -10.07
C GLU A 318 -10.23 34.81 -10.79
N TRP A 319 -9.09 34.64 -10.08
CA TRP A 319 -7.76 34.76 -10.65
C TRP A 319 -7.52 33.74 -11.77
N LEU A 320 -7.96 32.47 -11.61
CA LEU A 320 -7.87 31.42 -12.65
C LEU A 320 -8.64 31.77 -13.91
N THR A 321 -9.77 32.52 -13.81
CA THR A 321 -10.52 32.93 -15.00
C THR A 321 -9.79 33.98 -15.84
N THR A 322 -8.89 34.73 -15.22
CA THR A 322 -8.08 35.77 -15.87
C THR A 322 -6.69 35.28 -16.28
N ASN A 323 -6.21 34.16 -15.69
CA ASN A 323 -4.90 33.56 -15.92
C ASN A 323 -5.04 32.02 -16.14
N PRO A 324 -5.64 31.61 -17.27
CA PRO A 324 -5.96 30.20 -17.56
C PRO A 324 -4.71 29.31 -17.81
#